data_941de5bad0efd1b16d75d3719313d4b9
#
_entry.id   941de5bad0efd1b16d75d3719313d4b9
#
_cell.length_a   1.000
_cell.length_b   1.000
_cell.length_c   1.000
_cell.angle_alpha   90.00
_cell.angle_beta   90.00
_cell.angle_gamma   90.00
#
_symmetry.space_group_name_H-M   'P 1'
#
loop_
_entity.id
_entity.type
_entity.pdbx_description
1 polymer ?
#
loop_
_entity_poly.entity_id
_entity_poly.type
_entity_poly.pdbx_seq_one_letter_code
_entity_poly.pdbx_strand_id
1 'polypeptide(L)'
;MGIAQRLYQEGLITYMRTDSIRLSDVAIKASREYISENFSKAHLPSEANLYGDSKNAQAAHEAIRPSGDRFITPEELLSRHKEESDEYKLYKLIFNTTVASQMTDAKGITKTIEIEVSKTDFSPLILSISGTTWTFGGYRDLIKDATEKSQELPDLNENDEIKIINASSEEKYTNPPNRYSSTSLINKLEELGIGRPSTYVSIIESITSVFINSDSSLKPRVLALSLIHI
;
A
#
# COMPACT_ATOMS: atom_id res chain seq x y z
N MET A 1 12.99 -8.59 -7.69
CA MET A 1 13.94 -7.85 -8.57
C MET A 1 14.04 -8.48 -9.95
N GLY A 2 14.26 -9.77 -10.15
CA GLY A 2 14.38 -10.39 -11.48
C GLY A 2 13.18 -10.14 -12.40
N ILE A 3 11.95 -10.20 -11.88
CA ILE A 3 10.73 -9.92 -12.66
C ILE A 3 10.70 -8.47 -13.14
N ALA A 4 10.96 -7.51 -12.25
CA ALA A 4 11.00 -6.09 -12.61
C ALA A 4 12.10 -5.79 -13.65
N GLN A 5 13.24 -6.49 -13.56
CA GLN A 5 14.32 -6.37 -14.55
C GLN A 5 13.89 -6.87 -15.93
N ARG A 6 13.14 -7.99 -16.01
CA ARG A 6 12.59 -8.47 -17.29
C ARG A 6 11.63 -7.45 -17.90
N LEU A 7 10.67 -6.95 -17.11
CA LEU A 7 9.72 -5.92 -17.56
C LEU A 7 10.43 -4.67 -18.09
N TYR A 8 11.50 -4.24 -17.42
CA TYR A 8 12.32 -3.14 -17.89
C TYR A 8 13.05 -3.47 -19.21
N GLN A 9 13.65 -4.66 -19.34
CA GLN A 9 14.32 -5.11 -20.57
C GLN A 9 13.37 -5.26 -21.74
N GLU A 10 12.11 -5.60 -21.49
CA GLU A 10 11.02 -5.63 -22.48
C GLU A 10 10.50 -4.23 -22.83
N GLY A 11 11.00 -3.18 -22.18
CA GLY A 11 10.56 -1.81 -22.40
C GLY A 11 9.16 -1.50 -21.85
N LEU A 12 8.66 -2.33 -20.92
CA LEU A 12 7.32 -2.18 -20.37
C LEU A 12 7.25 -1.19 -19.18
N ILE A 13 8.34 -1.07 -18.43
CA ILE A 13 8.44 -0.16 -17.28
C ILE A 13 9.72 0.66 -17.34
N THR A 14 9.76 1.76 -16.58
CA THR A 14 10.98 2.54 -16.32
C THR A 14 11.98 1.75 -15.49
N TYR A 15 13.19 2.29 -15.30
CA TYR A 15 14.23 1.61 -14.54
C TYR A 15 13.80 1.34 -13.10
N MET A 16 13.88 0.08 -12.68
CA MET A 16 13.33 -0.42 -11.43
C MET A 16 14.16 -0.13 -10.18
N ARG A 17 15.41 0.35 -10.32
CA ARG A 17 16.26 0.73 -9.18
C ARG A 17 16.29 2.23 -9.05
N THR A 18 15.27 2.77 -8.42
CA THR A 18 15.10 4.21 -8.21
C THR A 18 14.76 4.49 -6.75
N ASP A 19 15.11 5.67 -6.29
CA ASP A 19 14.74 6.27 -5.02
C ASP A 19 13.80 7.47 -5.20
N SER A 20 13.39 7.75 -6.45
CA SER A 20 12.49 8.83 -6.80
C SER A 20 11.04 8.36 -6.85
N ILE A 21 10.13 9.20 -6.37
CA ILE A 21 8.67 9.03 -6.50
C ILE A 21 8.07 10.02 -7.52
N ARG A 22 8.92 10.80 -8.18
CA ARG A 22 8.49 11.81 -9.16
C ARG A 22 8.08 11.15 -10.48
N LEU A 23 6.98 11.62 -11.04
CA LEU A 23 6.56 11.28 -12.40
C LEU A 23 7.00 12.40 -13.37
N SER A 24 7.43 12.00 -14.57
CA SER A 24 7.65 12.95 -15.66
C SER A 24 6.33 13.51 -16.20
N ASP A 25 6.37 14.67 -16.85
CA ASP A 25 5.19 15.29 -17.46
C ASP A 25 4.53 14.37 -18.49
N VAL A 26 5.32 13.58 -19.21
CA VAL A 26 4.83 12.57 -20.15
C VAL A 26 4.00 11.50 -19.44
N ALA A 27 4.47 11.00 -18.31
CA ALA A 27 3.76 9.99 -17.52
C ALA A 27 2.47 10.56 -16.90
N ILE A 28 2.53 11.79 -16.39
CA ILE A 28 1.36 12.49 -15.86
C ILE A 28 0.30 12.62 -16.95
N LYS A 29 0.71 13.07 -18.12
CA LYS A 29 -0.19 13.23 -19.27
C LYS A 29 -0.83 11.89 -19.65
N ALA A 30 -0.03 10.84 -19.85
CA ALA A 30 -0.53 9.50 -20.23
C ALA A 30 -1.51 8.93 -19.17
N SER A 31 -1.20 9.09 -17.88
CA SER A 31 -2.11 8.68 -16.79
C SER A 31 -3.43 9.43 -16.84
N ARG A 32 -3.39 10.75 -17.04
CA ARG A 32 -4.58 11.60 -17.06
C ARG A 32 -5.44 11.36 -18.31
N GLU A 33 -4.84 11.08 -19.45
CA GLU A 33 -5.54 10.64 -20.67
C GLU A 33 -6.27 9.32 -20.41
N TYR A 34 -5.59 8.31 -19.86
CA TYR A 34 -6.23 7.04 -19.52
C TYR A 34 -7.41 7.23 -18.54
N ILE A 35 -7.26 8.07 -17.50
CA ILE A 35 -8.35 8.36 -16.55
C ILE A 35 -9.55 9.01 -17.28
N SER A 36 -9.31 9.97 -18.17
CA SER A 36 -10.38 10.67 -18.89
C SER A 36 -11.15 9.77 -19.85
N GLU A 37 -10.50 8.73 -20.40
CA GLU A 37 -11.09 7.79 -21.34
C GLU A 37 -11.88 6.66 -20.66
N ASN A 38 -11.43 6.24 -19.44
CA ASN A 38 -11.94 5.03 -18.80
C ASN A 38 -12.79 5.28 -17.54
N PHE A 39 -12.79 6.52 -17.02
CA PHE A 39 -13.49 6.89 -15.79
C PHE A 39 -14.35 8.14 -16.00
N SER A 40 -15.22 8.42 -15.04
CA SER A 40 -16.01 9.65 -15.08
C SER A 40 -15.14 10.89 -14.82
N LYS A 41 -15.62 12.05 -15.27
CA LYS A 41 -14.94 13.32 -15.08
C LYS A 41 -14.60 13.61 -13.59
N ALA A 42 -15.37 13.05 -12.66
CA ALA A 42 -15.12 13.23 -11.23
C ALA A 42 -13.83 12.54 -10.75
N HIS A 43 -13.33 11.53 -11.47
CA HIS A 43 -12.09 10.81 -11.12
C HIS A 43 -10.83 11.55 -11.55
N LEU A 44 -10.95 12.58 -12.41
CA LEU A 44 -9.82 13.36 -12.89
C LEU A 44 -9.78 14.71 -12.15
N PRO A 45 -8.81 14.93 -11.25
CA PRO A 45 -8.66 16.22 -10.58
C PRO A 45 -8.30 17.32 -11.60
N SER A 46 -8.68 18.58 -11.30
CA SER A 46 -8.42 19.73 -12.18
C SER A 46 -6.92 19.92 -12.45
N GLU A 47 -6.10 19.72 -11.44
CA GLU A 47 -4.64 19.80 -11.52
C GLU A 47 -4.02 18.41 -11.37
N ALA A 48 -2.79 18.28 -11.87
CA ALA A 48 -2.03 17.04 -11.71
C ALA A 48 -1.54 16.91 -10.27
N ASN A 49 -1.56 15.69 -9.75
CA ASN A 49 -0.94 15.38 -8.48
C ASN A 49 0.58 15.32 -8.66
N LEU A 50 1.31 16.19 -7.98
CA LEU A 50 2.76 16.25 -8.05
C LEU A 50 3.38 15.67 -6.78
N TYR A 51 4.34 14.78 -6.97
CA TYR A 51 5.09 14.14 -5.89
C TYR A 51 6.54 14.64 -5.93
N GLY A 52 7.01 15.14 -4.79
CA GLY A 52 8.40 15.58 -4.63
C GLY A 52 9.31 14.42 -4.26
N ASP A 53 10.57 14.50 -4.68
CA ASP A 53 11.59 13.54 -4.30
C ASP A 53 11.95 13.66 -2.82
N SER A 54 12.42 12.55 -2.22
CA SER A 54 13.06 12.59 -0.92
C SER A 54 14.33 13.45 -0.98
N LYS A 55 14.75 14.02 0.16
CA LYS A 55 15.97 14.87 0.26
C LYS A 55 17.24 14.20 -0.28
N ASN A 56 17.24 12.88 -0.37
CA ASN A 56 18.38 12.06 -0.78
C ASN A 56 18.23 11.45 -2.19
N ALA A 57 17.12 11.71 -2.89
CA ALA A 57 16.88 11.15 -4.21
C ALA A 57 17.80 11.80 -5.26
N GLN A 58 18.25 11.02 -6.22
CA GLN A 58 19.05 11.54 -7.33
C GLN A 58 18.12 12.27 -8.32
N ALA A 59 18.42 13.51 -8.63
CA ALA A 59 17.58 14.40 -9.43
C ALA A 59 17.24 13.86 -10.85
N ALA A 60 18.02 12.92 -11.37
CA ALA A 60 17.81 12.30 -12.68
C ALA A 60 16.87 11.10 -12.67
N HIS A 61 16.47 10.60 -11.49
CA HIS A 61 15.60 9.45 -11.37
C HIS A 61 14.13 9.85 -11.43
N GLU A 62 13.30 8.94 -11.94
CA GLU A 62 11.84 9.02 -11.83
C GLU A 62 11.29 7.75 -11.19
N ALA A 63 10.02 7.77 -10.81
CA ALA A 63 9.32 6.61 -10.23
C ALA A 63 9.28 5.42 -11.20
N ILE A 64 9.10 4.22 -10.65
CA ILE A 64 8.77 3.04 -11.45
C ILE A 64 7.35 3.22 -12.00
N ARG A 65 7.21 3.22 -13.31
CA ARG A 65 5.95 3.42 -14.02
C ARG A 65 5.93 2.66 -15.34
N PRO A 66 4.77 2.48 -15.98
CA PRO A 66 4.73 2.02 -17.36
C PRO A 66 5.53 2.95 -18.28
N SER A 67 6.23 2.38 -19.26
CA SER A 67 7.05 3.11 -20.23
C SER A 67 6.19 3.78 -21.32
N GLY A 68 6.79 4.72 -22.01
CA GLY A 68 6.17 5.39 -23.16
C GLY A 68 5.34 6.62 -22.81
N ASP A 69 4.79 7.21 -23.84
CA ASP A 69 3.88 8.35 -23.84
C ASP A 69 2.40 7.93 -23.84
N ARG A 70 2.12 6.69 -24.20
CA ARG A 70 0.89 5.95 -24.00
C ARG A 70 1.22 4.64 -23.27
N PHE A 71 0.55 4.39 -22.19
CA PHE A 71 0.75 3.15 -21.45
C PHE A 71 0.07 1.97 -22.12
N ILE A 72 0.76 0.85 -22.19
CA ILE A 72 0.14 -0.44 -22.54
C ILE A 72 -0.80 -0.79 -21.38
N THR A 73 -2.07 -1.03 -21.67
CA THR A 73 -3.01 -1.43 -20.60
C THR A 73 -2.75 -2.87 -20.14
N PRO A 74 -3.16 -3.25 -18.94
CA PRO A 74 -3.06 -4.64 -18.50
C PRO A 74 -3.76 -5.61 -19.47
N GLU A 75 -4.88 -5.20 -20.07
CA GLU A 75 -5.62 -6.01 -21.07
C GLU A 75 -4.81 -6.18 -22.36
N GLU A 76 -4.16 -5.13 -22.84
CA GLU A 76 -3.27 -5.21 -24.01
C GLU A 76 -2.05 -6.10 -23.74
N LEU A 77 -1.56 -6.11 -22.49
CA LEU A 77 -0.41 -6.93 -22.07
C LEU A 77 -0.71 -8.44 -22.13
N LEU A 78 -1.98 -8.86 -22.04
CA LEU A 78 -2.37 -10.27 -22.15
C LEU A 78 -1.99 -10.90 -23.50
N SER A 79 -1.72 -10.09 -24.51
CA SER A 79 -1.19 -10.57 -25.79
C SER A 79 0.27 -11.09 -25.69
N ARG A 80 1.00 -10.71 -24.64
CA ARG A 80 2.42 -11.05 -24.42
C ARG A 80 2.63 -11.89 -23.18
N HIS A 81 1.88 -11.65 -22.11
CA HIS A 81 2.00 -12.30 -20.81
C HIS A 81 0.67 -12.91 -20.36
N LYS A 82 0.72 -14.09 -19.78
CA LYS A 82 -0.46 -14.72 -19.21
C LYS A 82 -0.87 -14.01 -17.91
N GLU A 83 -2.18 -13.97 -17.62
CA GLU A 83 -2.72 -13.30 -16.43
C GLU A 83 -2.14 -13.82 -15.12
N GLU A 84 -1.84 -15.13 -15.05
CA GLU A 84 -1.27 -15.77 -13.85
C GLU A 84 0.22 -15.51 -13.68
N SER A 85 0.92 -14.99 -14.71
CA SER A 85 2.36 -14.73 -14.64
C SER A 85 2.69 -13.62 -13.66
N ASP A 86 3.84 -13.75 -13.02
CA ASP A 86 4.32 -12.73 -12.08
C ASP A 86 4.64 -11.41 -12.80
N GLU A 87 5.05 -11.47 -14.06
CA GLU A 87 5.27 -10.30 -14.92
C GLU A 87 3.98 -9.50 -15.10
N TYR A 88 2.88 -10.17 -15.45
CA TYR A 88 1.59 -9.52 -15.61
C TYR A 88 1.10 -8.90 -14.30
N LYS A 89 1.17 -9.65 -13.21
CA LYS A 89 0.75 -9.18 -11.87
C LYS A 89 1.54 -7.95 -11.44
N LEU A 90 2.86 -7.99 -11.62
CA LEU A 90 3.72 -6.86 -11.26
C LEU A 90 3.46 -5.65 -12.16
N TYR A 91 3.33 -5.86 -13.46
CA TYR A 91 3.01 -4.78 -14.39
C TYR A 91 1.65 -4.13 -14.04
N LYS A 92 0.61 -4.94 -13.84
CA LYS A 92 -0.72 -4.47 -13.44
C LYS A 92 -0.67 -3.65 -12.14
N LEU A 93 0.11 -4.09 -11.16
CA LEU A 93 0.31 -3.34 -9.92
C LEU A 93 0.95 -1.97 -10.21
N ILE A 94 2.04 -1.94 -10.99
CA ILE A 94 2.74 -0.69 -11.37
C ILE A 94 1.80 0.23 -12.14
N PHE A 95 1.09 -0.30 -13.15
CA PHE A 95 0.14 0.45 -13.95
C PHE A 95 -0.96 1.07 -13.07
N ASN A 96 -1.64 0.24 -12.28
CA ASN A 96 -2.72 0.70 -11.42
C ASN A 96 -2.24 1.75 -10.41
N THR A 97 -1.08 1.55 -9.80
CA THR A 97 -0.52 2.51 -8.83
C THR A 97 -0.17 3.83 -9.49
N THR A 98 0.43 3.79 -10.69
CA THR A 98 0.79 5.00 -11.45
C THR A 98 -0.45 5.78 -11.84
N VAL A 99 -1.46 5.14 -12.42
CA VAL A 99 -2.70 5.81 -12.83
C VAL A 99 -3.46 6.33 -11.62
N ALA A 100 -3.61 5.51 -10.57
CA ALA A 100 -4.30 5.90 -9.34
C ALA A 100 -3.66 7.11 -8.65
N SER A 101 -2.34 7.27 -8.75
CA SER A 101 -1.64 8.43 -8.21
C SER A 101 -2.10 9.76 -8.83
N GLN A 102 -2.67 9.72 -10.03
CA GLN A 102 -3.20 10.87 -10.77
C GLN A 102 -4.74 10.98 -10.69
N MET A 103 -5.40 10.12 -9.92
CA MET A 103 -6.86 10.15 -9.71
C MET A 103 -7.25 11.02 -8.51
N THR A 104 -8.53 11.38 -8.48
CA THR A 104 -9.15 12.06 -7.34
C THR A 104 -9.22 11.10 -6.15
N ASP A 105 -9.06 11.65 -4.93
CA ASP A 105 -9.21 10.90 -3.69
C ASP A 105 -10.60 10.28 -3.54
N ALA A 106 -10.65 9.12 -2.89
CA ALA A 106 -11.90 8.52 -2.44
C ALA A 106 -12.53 9.39 -1.36
N LYS A 107 -13.88 9.43 -1.33
CA LYS A 107 -14.65 10.16 -0.31
C LYS A 107 -15.56 9.20 0.43
N GLY A 108 -15.59 9.32 1.73
CA GLY A 108 -16.45 8.52 2.60
C GLY A 108 -16.95 9.32 3.78
N ILE A 109 -17.98 8.78 4.40
CA ILE A 109 -18.56 9.30 5.65
C ILE A 109 -18.27 8.27 6.73
N THR A 110 -17.57 8.68 7.77
CA THR A 110 -17.37 7.86 8.96
C THR A 110 -18.43 8.24 9.99
N LYS A 111 -19.26 7.27 10.37
CA LYS A 111 -20.24 7.38 11.44
C LYS A 111 -19.68 6.72 12.68
N THR A 112 -19.76 7.41 13.80
CA THR A 112 -19.39 6.85 15.12
C THR A 112 -20.62 6.87 16.00
N ILE A 113 -20.91 5.74 16.63
CA ILE A 113 -21.98 5.59 17.62
C ILE A 113 -21.32 5.38 18.96
N GLU A 114 -21.67 6.22 19.93
CA GLU A 114 -21.27 6.09 21.33
C GLU A 114 -22.48 5.67 22.15
N ILE A 115 -22.31 4.63 22.94
CA ILE A 115 -23.38 4.06 23.78
C ILE A 115 -22.93 4.17 25.22
N GLU A 116 -23.68 4.93 26.02
CA GLU A 116 -23.48 5.00 27.46
C GLU A 116 -24.22 3.83 28.14
N VAL A 117 -23.45 3.00 28.84
CA VAL A 117 -24.04 1.92 29.65
C VAL A 117 -24.36 2.48 31.04
N SER A 118 -25.63 2.83 31.27
CA SER A 118 -26.13 3.22 32.56
C SER A 118 -26.37 1.99 33.45
N LYS A 119 -26.17 2.13 34.77
CA LYS A 119 -26.30 1.06 35.80
C LYS A 119 -25.09 0.09 35.88
N THR A 120 -23.92 0.62 35.95
CA THR A 120 -22.72 -0.12 36.38
C THR A 120 -22.32 0.38 37.78
N ASP A 121 -21.74 -0.49 38.61
CA ASP A 121 -21.16 -0.10 39.92
C ASP A 121 -19.86 0.73 39.73
N PHE A 122 -19.47 0.99 38.48
CA PHE A 122 -18.31 1.75 38.10
C PHE A 122 -18.73 3.03 37.38
N SER A 123 -17.78 3.93 37.14
CA SER A 123 -18.00 5.14 36.31
C SER A 123 -18.64 4.76 34.97
N PRO A 124 -19.41 5.67 34.34
CA PRO A 124 -20.13 5.34 33.11
C PRO A 124 -19.20 4.69 32.08
N LEU A 125 -19.59 3.51 31.62
CA LEU A 125 -18.89 2.80 30.58
C LEU A 125 -19.41 3.28 29.22
N ILE A 126 -18.50 3.81 28.39
CA ILE A 126 -18.83 4.24 27.04
C ILE A 126 -18.30 3.19 26.06
N LEU A 127 -19.20 2.61 25.28
CA LEU A 127 -18.87 1.73 24.17
C LEU A 127 -18.92 2.56 22.89
N SER A 128 -17.89 2.43 22.04
CA SER A 128 -17.81 3.15 20.78
C SER A 128 -17.64 2.17 19.61
N ILE A 129 -18.38 2.40 18.54
CA ILE A 129 -18.25 1.69 17.27
C ILE A 129 -18.23 2.69 16.12
N SER A 130 -17.31 2.51 15.17
CA SER A 130 -17.20 3.35 13.99
C SER A 130 -17.32 2.51 12.73
N GLY A 131 -18.01 3.05 11.73
CA GLY A 131 -18.13 2.46 10.41
C GLY A 131 -17.98 3.53 9.35
N THR A 132 -17.32 3.19 8.23
CA THR A 132 -17.13 4.09 7.10
C THR A 132 -17.93 3.60 5.89
N THR A 133 -18.72 4.49 5.32
CA THR A 133 -19.45 4.27 4.06
C THR A 133 -18.83 5.14 2.97
N TRP A 134 -18.38 4.51 1.89
CA TRP A 134 -17.79 5.22 0.76
C TRP A 134 -18.87 5.81 -0.14
N THR A 135 -18.82 7.13 -0.36
CA THR A 135 -19.76 7.88 -1.21
C THR A 135 -19.22 8.11 -2.62
N PHE A 136 -17.90 8.05 -2.77
CA PHE A 136 -17.19 8.16 -4.05
C PHE A 136 -15.91 7.32 -3.99
N GLY A 137 -15.73 6.43 -4.96
CA GLY A 137 -14.60 5.51 -5.01
C GLY A 137 -13.26 6.18 -5.30
N GLY A 138 -13.25 7.18 -6.20
CA GLY A 138 -12.00 7.84 -6.60
C GLY A 138 -10.98 6.83 -7.11
N TYR A 139 -9.71 6.95 -6.67
CA TYR A 139 -8.64 6.02 -7.04
C TYR A 139 -8.91 4.56 -6.63
N ARG A 140 -9.78 4.31 -5.64
CA ARG A 140 -10.15 2.97 -5.18
C ARG A 140 -10.93 2.17 -6.22
N ASP A 141 -11.59 2.84 -7.18
CA ASP A 141 -12.29 2.16 -8.26
C ASP A 141 -11.32 1.43 -9.21
N LEU A 142 -10.07 1.88 -9.26
CA LEU A 142 -8.98 1.21 -9.98
C LEU A 142 -8.20 0.24 -9.07
N ILE A 143 -7.86 0.67 -7.84
CA ILE A 143 -7.15 -0.15 -6.85
C ILE A 143 -8.19 -0.67 -5.84
N LYS A 144 -8.74 -1.86 -6.11
CA LYS A 144 -9.66 -2.51 -5.18
C LYS A 144 -8.88 -3.06 -3.98
N ASP A 145 -8.85 -2.32 -2.89
CA ASP A 145 -8.32 -2.85 -1.63
C ASP A 145 -9.34 -3.79 -1.01
N ALA A 146 -9.00 -5.09 -0.98
CA ALA A 146 -9.87 -6.14 -0.47
C ALA A 146 -10.11 -6.04 1.06
N THR A 147 -9.32 -5.23 1.77
CA THR A 147 -9.33 -5.19 3.25
C THR A 147 -10.34 -4.21 3.83
N GLU A 148 -10.70 -3.17 3.10
CA GLU A 148 -11.65 -2.17 3.59
C GLU A 148 -13.07 -2.43 3.09
N LYS A 149 -13.78 -3.29 3.78
CA LYS A 149 -15.22 -3.43 3.58
C LYS A 149 -15.93 -2.21 4.15
N SER A 150 -16.90 -1.68 3.40
CA SER A 150 -17.83 -0.69 3.95
C SER A 150 -18.57 -1.30 5.14
N GLN A 151 -18.48 -0.67 6.29
CA GLN A 151 -19.21 -1.07 7.48
C GLN A 151 -20.35 -0.05 7.70
N GLU A 152 -21.53 -0.45 7.30
CA GLU A 152 -22.73 0.35 7.56
C GLU A 152 -23.17 0.15 9.01
N LEU A 153 -23.36 1.24 9.71
CA LEU A 153 -23.94 1.24 11.03
C LEU A 153 -25.43 1.60 10.95
N PRO A 154 -26.26 1.07 11.87
CA PRO A 154 -27.67 1.39 11.90
C PRO A 154 -27.88 2.89 12.13
N ASP A 155 -29.03 3.39 11.67
CA ASP A 155 -29.45 4.74 11.96
C ASP A 155 -30.09 4.77 13.36
N LEU A 156 -29.41 5.48 14.26
CA LEU A 156 -29.82 5.72 15.62
C LEU A 156 -29.89 7.22 15.84
N ASN A 157 -30.86 7.64 16.65
CA ASN A 157 -30.98 9.02 17.11
C ASN A 157 -30.32 9.17 18.49
N GLU A 158 -30.01 10.40 18.84
CA GLU A 158 -29.50 10.71 20.15
C GLU A 158 -30.56 10.35 21.21
N ASN A 159 -30.14 9.66 22.26
CA ASN A 159 -30.96 9.12 23.36
C ASN A 159 -31.89 7.93 22.99
N ASP A 160 -31.66 7.27 21.83
CA ASP A 160 -32.32 5.99 21.59
C ASP A 160 -31.85 4.95 22.61
N GLU A 161 -32.81 4.24 23.22
CA GLU A 161 -32.50 3.17 24.16
C GLU A 161 -32.12 1.88 23.42
N ILE A 162 -30.95 1.35 23.75
CA ILE A 162 -30.42 0.11 23.15
C ILE A 162 -30.43 -1.00 24.18
N LYS A 163 -31.05 -2.14 23.82
CA LYS A 163 -31.05 -3.34 24.66
C LYS A 163 -29.86 -4.23 24.36
N ILE A 164 -29.06 -4.50 25.39
CA ILE A 164 -27.99 -5.50 25.29
C ILE A 164 -28.62 -6.90 25.26
N ILE A 165 -28.42 -7.63 24.15
CA ILE A 165 -28.97 -8.98 23.97
C ILE A 165 -27.97 -10.02 24.51
N ASN A 166 -26.68 -9.78 24.28
CA ASN A 166 -25.60 -10.66 24.72
C ASN A 166 -24.36 -9.86 25.05
N ALA A 167 -23.62 -10.26 26.05
CA ALA A 167 -22.32 -9.73 26.39
C ALA A 167 -21.34 -10.90 26.60
N SER A 168 -20.16 -10.81 26.02
CA SER A 168 -19.08 -11.76 26.24
C SER A 168 -17.80 -11.00 26.57
N SER A 169 -16.98 -11.58 27.43
CA SER A 169 -15.66 -11.07 27.74
C SER A 169 -14.59 -12.00 27.17
N GLU A 170 -13.57 -11.41 26.58
CA GLU A 170 -12.40 -12.13 26.10
C GLU A 170 -11.15 -11.48 26.68
N GLU A 171 -10.30 -12.28 27.29
CA GLU A 171 -9.01 -11.81 27.77
C GLU A 171 -8.09 -11.57 26.60
N LYS A 172 -7.58 -10.35 26.44
CA LYS A 172 -6.63 -9.97 25.38
C LYS A 172 -5.39 -9.36 25.99
N TYR A 173 -4.27 -9.75 25.43
CA TYR A 173 -2.96 -9.19 25.80
C TYR A 173 -2.50 -8.25 24.70
N THR A 174 -1.77 -7.22 25.11
CA THR A 174 -1.06 -6.34 24.15
C THR A 174 0.03 -7.15 23.43
N ASN A 175 0.10 -6.97 22.12
CA ASN A 175 1.16 -7.57 21.33
C ASN A 175 2.46 -6.77 21.51
N PRO A 176 3.62 -7.44 21.52
CA PRO A 176 4.89 -6.74 21.43
C PRO A 176 4.98 -5.98 20.09
N PRO A 177 5.89 -4.99 19.98
CA PRO A 177 6.16 -4.35 18.69
C PRO A 177 6.44 -5.39 17.59
N ASN A 178 5.90 -5.14 16.40
CA ASN A 178 6.11 -6.04 15.28
C ASN A 178 7.59 -6.11 14.91
N ARG A 179 8.06 -7.31 14.56
CA ARG A 179 9.39 -7.47 13.96
C ARG A 179 9.43 -6.83 12.58
N TYR A 180 10.61 -6.41 12.15
CA TYR A 180 10.77 -5.91 10.80
C TYR A 180 10.45 -7.00 9.77
N SER A 181 9.59 -6.66 8.80
CA SER A 181 9.52 -7.36 7.52
C SER A 181 10.61 -6.82 6.59
N SER A 182 10.86 -7.48 5.46
CA SER A 182 11.81 -6.96 4.47
C SER A 182 11.44 -5.54 4.04
N THR A 183 10.16 -5.27 3.81
CA THR A 183 9.67 -3.95 3.42
C THR A 183 9.87 -2.90 4.51
N SER A 184 9.45 -3.18 5.74
CA SER A 184 9.59 -2.21 6.84
C SER A 184 11.05 -1.95 7.20
N LEU A 185 11.94 -2.95 6.99
CA LEU A 185 13.37 -2.77 7.16
C LEU A 185 13.97 -1.87 6.07
N ILE A 186 13.57 -2.04 4.81
CA ILE A 186 14.00 -1.14 3.72
C ILE A 186 13.59 0.29 4.04
N ASN A 187 12.33 0.53 4.41
CA ASN A 187 11.84 1.86 4.77
C ASN A 187 12.67 2.47 5.94
N LYS A 188 13.02 1.65 6.93
CA LYS A 188 13.84 2.12 8.05
C LYS A 188 15.28 2.43 7.65
N LEU A 189 15.87 1.62 6.78
CA LEU A 189 17.20 1.88 6.22
C LEU A 189 17.21 3.19 5.40
N GLU A 190 16.17 3.42 4.61
CA GLU A 190 16.00 4.64 3.83
C GLU A 190 15.85 5.87 4.74
N GLU A 191 14.99 5.79 5.76
CA GLU A 191 14.81 6.84 6.77
C GLU A 191 16.13 7.24 7.43
N LEU A 192 16.97 6.24 7.74
CA LEU A 192 18.28 6.45 8.37
C LEU A 192 19.40 6.81 7.38
N GLY A 193 19.10 6.85 6.06
CA GLY A 193 20.09 7.10 5.01
C GLY A 193 21.10 5.98 4.81
N ILE A 194 20.82 4.76 5.29
CA ILE A 194 21.68 3.59 5.20
C ILE A 194 21.38 2.80 3.94
N GLY A 195 22.39 2.59 3.11
CA GLY A 195 22.24 1.87 1.84
C GLY A 195 21.65 2.73 0.72
N ARG A 196 21.29 2.08 -0.36
CA ARG A 196 20.68 2.66 -1.58
C ARG A 196 19.83 1.58 -2.27
N PRO A 197 18.94 1.90 -3.21
CA PRO A 197 18.14 0.92 -3.95
C PRO A 197 18.95 -0.26 -4.52
N SER A 198 20.19 0.00 -4.92
CA SER A 198 21.10 -1.04 -5.43
C SER A 198 21.64 -1.99 -4.36
N THR A 199 21.62 -1.60 -3.08
CA THR A 199 22.23 -2.37 -1.99
C THR A 199 21.22 -2.96 -1.00
N TYR A 200 19.96 -2.53 -1.01
CA TYR A 200 18.94 -3.03 -0.06
C TYR A 200 18.76 -4.54 -0.14
N VAL A 201 18.71 -5.10 -1.35
CA VAL A 201 18.54 -6.55 -1.54
C VAL A 201 19.71 -7.31 -0.90
N SER A 202 20.94 -6.90 -1.17
CA SER A 202 22.15 -7.57 -0.62
C SER A 202 22.24 -7.42 0.90
N ILE A 203 21.82 -6.29 1.47
CA ILE A 203 21.74 -6.10 2.92
C ILE A 203 20.74 -7.09 3.53
N ILE A 204 19.54 -7.20 2.96
CA ILE A 204 18.52 -8.12 3.45
C ILE A 204 18.97 -9.57 3.31
N GLU A 205 19.52 -9.95 2.16
CA GLU A 205 20.05 -11.29 1.93
C GLU A 205 21.17 -11.63 2.93
N SER A 206 22.06 -10.70 3.23
CA SER A 206 23.13 -10.89 4.23
C SER A 206 22.59 -11.10 5.64
N ILE A 207 21.49 -10.45 5.99
CA ILE A 207 20.87 -10.56 7.31
C ILE A 207 20.04 -11.84 7.42
N THR A 208 19.38 -12.24 6.34
CA THR A 208 18.48 -13.40 6.31
C THR A 208 19.13 -14.69 5.83
N SER A 209 20.36 -14.61 5.26
CA SER A 209 21.07 -15.79 4.77
C SER A 209 21.32 -16.80 5.87
N VAL A 210 21.11 -18.06 5.55
CA VAL A 210 21.41 -19.19 6.41
C VAL A 210 22.90 -19.51 6.29
N PHE A 211 23.65 -19.50 7.40
CA PHE A 211 24.99 -20.06 7.43
C PHE A 211 24.90 -21.57 7.61
N ILE A 212 25.40 -22.31 6.64
CA ILE A 212 25.70 -23.73 6.82
C ILE A 212 27.08 -23.78 7.51
N ASN A 213 27.09 -24.03 8.82
CA ASN A 213 28.34 -24.36 9.49
C ASN A 213 28.75 -25.79 9.11
N SER A 214 30.06 -26.07 9.18
CA SER A 214 30.69 -27.36 8.89
C SER A 214 30.10 -28.55 9.66
N ASP A 215 29.26 -28.31 10.67
CA ASP A 215 28.57 -29.31 11.49
C ASP A 215 27.12 -29.61 11.06
N SER A 216 26.74 -29.31 9.82
CA SER A 216 25.45 -29.68 9.23
C SER A 216 24.21 -29.17 9.98
N SER A 217 24.35 -28.30 10.99
CA SER A 217 23.22 -27.68 11.67
C SER A 217 22.87 -26.34 11.02
N LEU A 218 21.70 -26.26 10.37
CA LEU A 218 21.11 -25.05 9.87
C LEU A 218 20.75 -24.14 11.06
N LYS A 219 21.50 -23.07 11.27
CA LYS A 219 21.09 -22.00 12.18
C LYS A 219 20.64 -20.80 11.36
N PRO A 220 19.33 -20.54 11.26
CA PRO A 220 18.86 -19.33 10.61
C PRO A 220 19.34 -18.08 11.38
N ARG A 221 19.88 -17.10 10.68
CA ARG A 221 20.17 -15.76 11.24
C ARG A 221 18.88 -14.96 11.54
N VAL A 222 17.79 -15.62 11.82
CA VAL A 222 16.52 -15.00 12.27
C VAL A 222 16.73 -14.11 13.50
N LEU A 223 17.81 -14.32 14.26
CA LEU A 223 18.18 -13.51 15.41
C LEU A 223 18.53 -12.06 15.08
N ALA A 224 19.03 -11.75 13.89
CA ALA A 224 19.40 -10.37 13.55
C ALA A 224 18.19 -9.45 13.39
N LEU A 225 17.09 -9.95 12.82
CA LEU A 225 15.84 -9.17 12.70
C LEU A 225 15.12 -8.99 14.04
N SER A 226 15.42 -9.84 15.04
CA SER A 226 14.81 -9.74 16.37
C SER A 226 15.61 -8.85 17.36
N LEU A 227 16.85 -8.50 17.03
CA LEU A 227 17.73 -7.69 17.87
C LEU A 227 17.79 -6.21 17.45
N ILE A 228 17.20 -5.85 16.30
CA ILE A 228 17.09 -4.44 15.89
C ILE A 228 15.84 -3.86 16.55
N HIS A 229 15.88 -3.75 17.87
CA HIS A 229 15.08 -2.79 18.62
C HIS A 229 15.97 -1.60 18.89
N ILE A 230 15.90 -0.60 18.03
CA ILE A 230 16.44 0.74 18.31
C ILE A 230 15.26 1.67 18.51
#